data_00d6a21caf6d5de3531b3c9010991d1d
#
_entry.id   00d6a21caf6d5de3531b3c9010991d1d
#
_cell.length_a   1.000
_cell.length_b   1.000
_cell.length_c   1.000
_cell.angle_alpha   90.00
_cell.angle_beta   90.00
_cell.angle_gamma   90.00
#
_symmetry.space_group_name_H-M   'P 1'
#
loop_
_entity.id
_entity.type
_entity.pdbx_description
1 polymer ?
#
loop_
_entity_poly.entity_id
_entity_poly.type
_entity_poly.pdbx_seq_one_letter_code
_entity_poly.pdbx_strand_id
1 'polypeptide(L)'
;MIQGIHHFAVIVSSLDSLDFYRKLGFEDFLKKERKYDTVVLMYGHGIQIEAFVDPTHPPRSNPDPLGLRHIALRCDDIEKTIEELECEAGPIMDDWVGEKFCFIADPDGNTVELHE
;
A
#
# COMPACT_ATOMS: atom_id res chain seq x y z
N MET A 1 18.65 -1.24 20.96
CA MET A 1 18.26 0.07 20.40
C MET A 1 17.58 -0.14 19.05
N ILE A 2 16.60 0.67 18.76
CA ILE A 2 15.93 0.64 17.45
C ILE A 2 16.93 1.06 16.37
N GLN A 3 16.96 0.32 15.25
CA GLN A 3 17.93 0.55 14.17
C GLN A 3 17.28 1.00 12.87
N GLY A 4 15.97 0.98 12.76
CA GLY A 4 15.27 1.39 11.56
C GLY A 4 13.90 0.75 11.44
N ILE A 5 13.29 0.91 10.26
CA ILE A 5 12.03 0.26 9.91
C ILE A 5 12.35 -1.08 9.27
N HIS A 6 11.73 -2.16 9.76
CA HIS A 6 11.90 -3.50 9.20
C HIS A 6 10.90 -3.76 8.08
N HIS A 7 9.62 -3.52 8.33
CA HIS A 7 8.57 -3.73 7.34
C HIS A 7 7.29 -3.00 7.73
N PHE A 8 6.40 -2.87 6.77
CA PHE A 8 4.99 -2.55 6.99
C PHE A 8 4.15 -3.79 6.72
N ALA A 9 3.10 -3.98 7.49
CA ALA A 9 2.17 -5.09 7.29
C ALA A 9 0.84 -4.58 6.75
N VAL A 10 0.27 -5.30 5.79
CA VAL A 10 -1.04 -5.01 5.22
C VAL A 10 -1.86 -6.29 5.17
N ILE A 11 -3.15 -6.18 5.45
CA ILE A 11 -4.09 -7.30 5.32
C ILE A 11 -4.89 -7.09 4.03
N VAL A 12 -4.91 -8.10 3.19
CA VAL A 12 -5.64 -8.10 1.92
C VAL A 12 -6.55 -9.33 1.84
N SER A 13 -7.62 -9.25 1.04
CA SER A 13 -8.61 -10.31 0.95
C SER A 13 -8.18 -11.48 0.06
N SER A 14 -7.32 -11.25 -0.92
CA SER A 14 -6.91 -12.29 -1.88
C SER A 14 -5.49 -12.06 -2.38
N LEU A 15 -4.89 -13.12 -2.94
CA LEU A 15 -3.58 -13.01 -3.61
C LEU A 15 -3.63 -12.03 -4.79
N ASP A 16 -4.76 -11.94 -5.50
CA ASP A 16 -4.91 -11.02 -6.63
C ASP A 16 -4.84 -9.55 -6.19
N SER A 17 -5.23 -9.24 -4.96
CA SER A 17 -5.10 -7.89 -4.40
C SER A 17 -3.66 -7.39 -4.39
N LEU A 18 -2.69 -8.31 -4.37
CA LEU A 18 -1.27 -7.97 -4.35
C LEU A 18 -0.76 -7.45 -5.70
N ASP A 19 -1.53 -7.60 -6.78
CA ASP A 19 -1.16 -7.03 -8.09
C ASP A 19 -1.05 -5.50 -8.02
N PHE A 20 -1.86 -4.87 -7.16
CA PHE A 20 -1.75 -3.44 -6.89
C PHE A 20 -0.34 -3.07 -6.40
N TYR A 21 0.20 -3.82 -5.44
CA TYR A 21 1.52 -3.57 -4.88
C TYR A 21 2.64 -3.89 -5.87
N ARG A 22 2.45 -4.90 -6.73
CA ARG A 22 3.40 -5.22 -7.80
C ARG A 22 3.48 -4.08 -8.81
N LYS A 23 2.37 -3.47 -9.17
CA LYS A 23 2.35 -2.29 -10.04
C LYS A 23 3.06 -1.09 -9.41
N LEU A 24 3.01 -0.97 -8.08
CA LEU A 24 3.76 0.07 -7.36
C LEU A 24 5.27 -0.18 -7.31
N GLY A 25 5.74 -1.34 -7.77
CA GLY A 25 7.16 -1.67 -7.80
C GLY A 25 7.64 -2.60 -6.71
N PHE A 26 6.72 -3.23 -5.97
CA PHE A 26 7.08 -4.26 -4.99
C PHE A 26 7.09 -5.63 -5.63
N GLU A 27 8.12 -6.42 -5.35
CA GLU A 27 8.28 -7.77 -5.87
C GLU A 27 8.17 -8.81 -4.77
N ASP A 28 7.49 -9.92 -5.06
CA ASP A 28 7.39 -11.04 -4.15
C ASP A 28 8.75 -11.70 -4.00
N PHE A 29 9.16 -12.04 -2.79
CA PHE A 29 10.37 -12.83 -2.58
C PHE A 29 10.17 -14.03 -1.67
N LEU A 30 9.09 -14.12 -0.94
CA LEU A 30 8.79 -15.26 -0.08
C LEU A 30 7.29 -15.38 0.11
N LYS A 31 6.77 -16.62 0.09
CA LYS A 31 5.37 -16.92 0.34
C LYS A 31 5.29 -18.08 1.32
N LYS A 32 4.44 -17.95 2.32
CA LYS A 32 4.19 -18.99 3.32
C LYS A 32 2.69 -19.21 3.48
N GLU A 33 2.24 -20.39 3.13
CA GLU A 33 0.87 -20.80 3.45
C GLU A 33 0.81 -21.28 4.89
N ARG A 34 -0.10 -20.68 5.67
CA ARG A 34 -0.33 -21.04 7.07
C ARG A 34 -1.74 -21.58 7.24
N LYS A 35 -2.07 -22.08 8.42
CA LYS A 35 -3.37 -22.72 8.68
C LYS A 35 -4.56 -21.77 8.46
N TYR A 36 -4.40 -20.49 8.77
CA TYR A 36 -5.50 -19.51 8.74
C TYR A 36 -5.33 -18.41 7.71
N ASP A 37 -4.14 -18.27 7.14
CA ASP A 37 -3.84 -17.23 6.15
C ASP A 37 -2.67 -17.63 5.26
N THR A 38 -2.36 -16.76 4.32
CA THR A 38 -1.13 -16.83 3.53
C THR A 38 -0.36 -15.55 3.74
N VAL A 39 0.94 -15.64 4.00
CA VAL A 39 1.81 -14.48 4.14
C VAL A 39 2.68 -14.38 2.90
N VAL A 40 2.72 -13.20 2.30
CA VAL A 40 3.61 -12.88 1.18
C VAL A 40 4.52 -11.74 1.58
N LEU A 41 5.82 -11.95 1.50
CA LEU A 41 6.80 -10.89 1.71
C LEU A 41 7.16 -10.29 0.36
N MET A 42 7.08 -8.96 0.28
CA MET A 42 7.37 -8.19 -0.92
C MET A 42 8.41 -7.12 -0.58
N TYR A 43 9.23 -6.76 -1.56
CA TYR A 43 10.26 -5.75 -1.36
C TYR A 43 10.30 -4.78 -2.54
N GLY A 44 10.43 -3.51 -2.25
CA GLY A 44 10.58 -2.45 -3.25
C GLY A 44 10.86 -1.12 -2.57
N HIS A 45 11.52 -0.23 -3.29
CA HIS A 45 11.79 1.13 -2.83
C HIS A 45 12.52 1.20 -1.47
N GLY A 46 13.33 0.18 -1.15
CA GLY A 46 14.03 0.10 0.14
C GLY A 46 13.13 -0.32 1.31
N ILE A 47 11.90 -0.77 1.04
CA ILE A 47 10.90 -1.12 2.06
C ILE A 47 10.43 -2.56 1.84
N GLN A 48 10.27 -3.31 2.94
CA GLN A 48 9.61 -4.60 2.91
C GLN A 48 8.14 -4.43 3.30
N ILE A 49 7.27 -5.10 2.56
CA ILE A 49 5.85 -5.25 2.91
C ILE A 49 5.61 -6.71 3.27
N GLU A 50 4.96 -6.93 4.42
CA GLU A 50 4.46 -8.24 4.82
C GLU A 50 2.94 -8.24 4.59
N ALA A 51 2.49 -8.96 3.56
CA ALA A 51 1.08 -9.03 3.21
C ALA A 51 0.45 -10.28 3.82
N PHE A 52 -0.59 -10.07 4.62
CA PHE A 52 -1.41 -11.14 5.19
C PHE A 52 -2.66 -11.31 4.34
N VAL A 53 -2.77 -12.44 3.66
CA VAL A 53 -3.92 -12.74 2.79
C VAL A 53 -4.94 -13.52 3.59
N ASP A 54 -6.03 -12.85 3.94
CA ASP A 54 -7.09 -13.43 4.78
C ASP A 54 -8.43 -12.73 4.51
N PRO A 55 -9.36 -13.39 3.78
CA PRO A 55 -10.64 -12.77 3.45
C PRO A 55 -11.62 -12.64 4.63
N THR A 56 -11.27 -13.16 5.80
CA THR A 56 -12.16 -13.14 6.97
C THR A 56 -12.12 -11.84 7.75
N HIS A 57 -11.16 -10.97 7.46
CA HIS A 57 -11.08 -9.65 8.09
C HIS A 57 -12.16 -8.71 7.54
N PRO A 58 -12.73 -7.83 8.38
CA PRO A 58 -13.68 -6.84 7.90
C PRO A 58 -12.97 -5.78 7.05
N PRO A 59 -13.70 -5.11 6.14
CA PRO A 59 -13.12 -3.99 5.40
C PRO A 59 -12.77 -2.84 6.35
N ARG A 60 -11.91 -1.95 5.87
CA ARG A 60 -11.57 -0.74 6.64
C ARG A 60 -12.83 0.07 6.92
N SER A 61 -12.90 0.61 8.13
CA SER A 61 -14.03 1.45 8.53
C SER A 61 -13.91 2.85 7.94
N ASN A 62 -15.04 3.53 7.81
CA ASN A 62 -15.13 4.93 7.43
C ASN A 62 -15.96 5.67 8.48
N PRO A 63 -15.42 6.61 9.27
CA PRO A 63 -14.03 7.11 9.17
C PRO A 63 -12.97 6.09 9.61
N ASP A 64 -11.71 6.35 9.25
CA ASP A 64 -10.60 5.47 9.59
C ASP A 64 -10.48 5.28 11.11
N PRO A 65 -10.13 4.06 11.55
CA PRO A 65 -9.88 3.81 12.97
C PRO A 65 -8.58 4.49 13.43
N LEU A 66 -8.42 4.61 14.74
CA LEU A 66 -7.15 5.04 15.31
C LEU A 66 -6.03 4.08 14.89
N GLY A 67 -4.86 4.62 14.64
CA GLY A 67 -3.67 3.86 14.28
C GLY A 67 -3.05 4.33 12.97
N LEU A 68 -2.33 3.44 12.31
CA LEU A 68 -1.68 3.73 11.04
C LEU A 68 -2.75 4.04 9.97
N ARG A 69 -2.61 5.17 9.32
CA ARG A 69 -3.59 5.64 8.33
C ARG A 69 -3.28 5.16 6.92
N HIS A 70 -2.04 5.33 6.48
CA HIS A 70 -1.58 4.94 5.15
C HIS A 70 -0.05 4.92 5.11
N ILE A 71 0.49 4.41 4.02
CA ILE A 71 1.88 4.62 3.65
C ILE A 71 1.93 5.64 2.52
N ALA A 72 2.97 6.45 2.46
CA ALA A 72 3.18 7.40 1.38
C ALA A 72 4.40 7.00 0.57
N LEU A 73 4.24 6.99 -0.75
CA LEU A 73 5.31 6.70 -1.69
C LEU A 73 5.65 7.97 -2.45
N ARG A 74 6.94 8.27 -2.54
CA ARG A 74 7.41 9.41 -3.32
C ARG A 74 7.43 9.07 -4.80
N CYS A 75 6.92 9.98 -5.62
CA CYS A 75 7.03 9.89 -7.08
C CYS A 75 7.46 11.26 -7.63
N ASP A 76 8.04 11.25 -8.81
CA ASP A 76 8.51 12.47 -9.45
C ASP A 76 7.37 13.25 -10.17
N ASP A 77 6.34 12.53 -10.61
CA ASP A 77 5.20 13.09 -11.34
C ASP A 77 3.95 12.27 -11.03
N ILE A 78 3.06 12.84 -10.24
CA ILE A 78 1.84 12.14 -9.80
C ILE A 78 0.92 11.81 -10.98
N GLU A 79 0.69 12.75 -11.89
CA GLU A 79 -0.22 12.54 -13.03
C GLU A 79 0.26 11.39 -13.91
N LYS A 80 1.55 11.39 -14.22
CA LYS A 80 2.16 10.32 -15.01
C LYS A 80 2.12 8.98 -14.27
N THR A 81 2.36 8.98 -12.98
CA THR A 81 2.32 7.76 -12.15
C THR A 81 0.93 7.15 -12.15
N ILE A 82 -0.12 7.96 -11.97
CA ILE A 82 -1.52 7.49 -12.03
C ILE A 82 -1.82 6.87 -13.38
N GLU A 83 -1.38 7.51 -14.46
CA GLU A 83 -1.58 7.01 -15.84
C GLU A 83 -0.88 5.65 -16.03
N GLU A 84 0.37 5.52 -15.60
CA GLU A 84 1.13 4.28 -15.70
C GLU A 84 0.53 3.15 -14.85
N LEU A 85 0.00 3.46 -13.67
CA LEU A 85 -0.65 2.49 -12.79
C LEU A 85 -2.03 2.06 -13.30
N GLU A 86 -2.63 2.84 -14.19
CA GLU A 86 -4.01 2.60 -14.68
C GLU A 86 -5.00 2.45 -13.52
N CYS A 87 -4.86 3.28 -12.49
CA CYS A 87 -5.69 3.22 -11.29
C CYS A 87 -6.55 4.47 -11.14
N GLU A 88 -7.63 4.33 -10.38
CA GLU A 88 -8.39 5.48 -9.93
C GLU A 88 -7.64 6.18 -8.81
N ALA A 89 -7.67 7.50 -8.84
CA ALA A 89 -7.04 8.33 -7.82
C ALA A 89 -7.97 9.45 -7.37
N GLY A 90 -7.83 9.86 -6.13
CA GLY A 90 -8.46 11.08 -5.65
C GLY A 90 -7.85 12.33 -6.29
N PRO A 91 -8.37 13.51 -5.97
CA PRO A 91 -7.86 14.76 -6.53
C PRO A 91 -6.41 14.99 -6.09
N ILE A 92 -5.62 15.59 -7.00
CA ILE A 92 -4.28 16.06 -6.66
C ILE A 92 -4.43 17.33 -5.88
N MET A 93 -3.84 17.37 -4.68
CA MET A 93 -3.94 18.51 -3.76
C MET A 93 -2.55 18.98 -3.36
N ASP A 94 -2.48 20.19 -2.85
CA ASP A 94 -1.28 20.70 -2.20
C ASP A 94 -1.38 20.45 -0.69
N ASP A 95 -0.29 19.99 -0.09
CA ASP A 95 -0.20 19.89 1.35
C ASP A 95 0.08 21.29 1.97
N TRP A 96 0.21 21.30 3.29
CA TRP A 96 0.41 22.56 4.01
C TRP A 96 1.78 23.24 3.78
N VAL A 97 2.72 22.53 3.13
CA VAL A 97 4.01 23.10 2.69
C VAL A 97 4.09 23.30 1.17
N GLY A 98 2.99 23.09 0.45
CA GLY A 98 2.90 23.31 -0.99
C GLY A 98 3.39 22.17 -1.86
N GLU A 99 3.57 20.98 -1.31
CA GLU A 99 3.92 19.79 -2.07
C GLU A 99 2.67 19.04 -2.52
N LYS A 100 2.73 18.45 -3.71
CA LYS A 100 1.58 17.75 -4.29
C LYS A 100 1.45 16.33 -3.78
N PHE A 101 0.21 15.91 -3.57
CA PHE A 101 -0.11 14.54 -3.16
C PHE A 101 -1.51 14.15 -3.65
N CYS A 102 -1.75 12.85 -3.70
CA CYS A 102 -3.08 12.29 -3.88
C CYS A 102 -3.16 10.91 -3.21
N PHE A 103 -4.37 10.37 -3.13
CA PHE A 103 -4.60 9.04 -2.56
C PHE A 103 -5.07 8.09 -3.63
N ILE A 104 -4.52 6.88 -3.58
CA ILE A 104 -5.00 5.71 -4.31
C ILE A 104 -5.34 4.62 -3.30
N ALA A 105 -6.02 3.60 -3.71
CA ALA A 105 -6.39 2.50 -2.82
C ALA A 105 -6.18 1.16 -3.51
N ASP A 106 -5.80 0.15 -2.71
CA ASP A 106 -5.79 -1.21 -3.19
C ASP A 106 -7.23 -1.75 -3.30
N PRO A 107 -7.45 -2.96 -3.86
CA PRO A 107 -8.80 -3.50 -4.02
C PRO A 107 -9.60 -3.66 -2.72
N ASP A 108 -8.94 -3.69 -1.58
CA ASP A 108 -9.57 -3.84 -0.26
C ASP A 108 -9.76 -2.50 0.46
N GLY A 109 -9.44 -1.39 -0.20
CA GLY A 109 -9.61 -0.06 0.38
C GLY A 109 -8.44 0.41 1.24
N ASN A 110 -7.32 -0.32 1.26
CA ASN A 110 -6.12 0.16 1.93
C ASN A 110 -5.54 1.35 1.16
N THR A 111 -5.35 2.45 1.86
CA THR A 111 -4.93 3.72 1.25
C THR A 111 -3.43 3.78 1.09
N VAL A 112 -3.00 4.28 -0.07
CA VAL A 112 -1.62 4.65 -0.35
C VAL A 112 -1.61 6.11 -0.83
N GLU A 113 -0.73 6.92 -0.25
CA GLU A 113 -0.50 8.30 -0.71
C GLU A 113 0.60 8.31 -1.76
N LEU A 114 0.37 9.01 -2.86
CA LEU A 114 1.42 9.37 -3.81
C LEU A 114 1.82 10.80 -3.52
N HIS A 115 3.10 11.04 -3.33
CA HIS A 115 3.62 12.33 -2.88
C HIS A 115 4.81 12.76 -3.76
N GLU A 116 4.82 13.99 -4.25
CA GLU A 116 5.96 14.57 -4.99
C GLU A 116 7.04 15.11 -4.07
#